data_25cdb4f7a0019b78f420b0564a172c84
#
_entry.id   25cdb4f7a0019b78f420b0564a172c84
#
_cell.length_a   1.000
_cell.length_b   1.000
_cell.length_c   1.000
_cell.angle_alpha   90.00
_cell.angle_beta   90.00
_cell.angle_gamma   90.00
#
_symmetry.space_group_name_H-M   'P 1'
#
loop_
_entity.id
_entity.type
_entity.pdbx_description
1 polymer ?
#
loop_
_entity_poly.entity_id
_entity_poly.type
_entity_poly.pdbx_seq_one_letter_code
_entity_poly.pdbx_strand_id
1 'polypeptide(L)'
;MRRILNSPLSAMEQVAIGWLIVRLPAWASPDRLTAIGIAGAVITFVGYFLGAASVHFLWLANLGLVIHWFGDSLDGSVARHRQIERPRYGFFIDQNLDVLGNLLIGGGLALSPFVRAETAFCSLFGYQMLAIYSLTRMVVDKSFRVTILQLGPTEIRALLILMNLLILAFGAPVWTIAGVTFTWCDVAVGLLALGFLCAFLYLVAINAKRLRDEDEKPR
;
A
#
# COMPACT_ATOMS: atom_id res chain seq x y z
N MET A 1 -7.80 -12.59 14.31
CA MET A 1 -8.23 -12.72 12.88
C MET A 1 -7.04 -13.15 12.04
N ARG A 2 -7.13 -14.26 11.27
CA ARG A 2 -6.03 -14.69 10.39
C ARG A 2 -6.19 -13.98 9.05
N ARG A 3 -5.20 -13.17 8.64
CA ARG A 3 -5.05 -12.74 7.25
C ARG A 3 -4.73 -13.98 6.41
N ILE A 4 -5.60 -14.37 5.51
CA ILE A 4 -5.32 -15.41 4.50
C ILE A 4 -4.86 -14.64 3.26
N LEU A 5 -3.56 -14.40 3.18
CA LEU A 5 -2.91 -13.89 1.99
C LEU A 5 -2.25 -15.09 1.29
N ASN A 6 -2.66 -15.37 0.07
CA ASN A 6 -2.15 -16.49 -0.73
C ASN A 6 -1.12 -16.02 -1.78
N SER A 7 -0.37 -14.93 -1.53
CA SER A 7 0.70 -14.52 -2.43
C SER A 7 2.05 -15.10 -1.96
N PRO A 8 2.98 -15.42 -2.88
CA PRO A 8 4.33 -15.88 -2.51
C PRO A 8 5.07 -14.85 -1.64
N LEU A 9 4.85 -13.55 -1.90
CA LEU A 9 5.46 -12.45 -1.13
C LEU A 9 4.93 -12.43 0.30
N SER A 10 3.63 -12.71 0.51
CA SER A 10 3.04 -12.76 1.85
C SER A 10 3.59 -13.90 2.70
N ALA A 11 3.96 -15.04 2.09
CA ALA A 11 4.61 -16.13 2.79
C ALA A 11 6.01 -15.74 3.27
N MET A 12 6.80 -15.10 2.41
CA MET A 12 8.13 -14.57 2.76
C MET A 12 8.02 -13.48 3.83
N GLU A 13 7.05 -12.60 3.71
CA GLU A 13 6.76 -11.55 4.70
C GLU A 13 6.46 -12.15 6.07
N GLN A 14 5.62 -13.17 6.16
CA GLN A 14 5.29 -13.82 7.43
C GLN A 14 6.53 -14.46 8.09
N VAL A 15 7.42 -15.07 7.30
CA VAL A 15 8.69 -15.60 7.81
C VAL A 15 9.58 -14.47 8.35
N ALA A 16 9.71 -13.38 7.60
CA ALA A 16 10.49 -12.21 8.02
C ALA A 16 9.93 -11.57 9.30
N ILE A 17 8.61 -11.37 9.36
CA ILE A 17 7.91 -10.85 10.53
C ILE A 17 8.13 -11.78 11.74
N GLY A 18 7.96 -13.10 11.58
CA GLY A 18 8.17 -14.06 12.65
C GLY A 18 9.61 -14.04 13.20
N TRP A 19 10.59 -13.85 12.33
CA TRP A 19 12.01 -13.74 12.71
C TRP A 19 12.29 -12.42 13.44
N LEU A 20 11.69 -11.32 13.00
CA LEU A 20 11.88 -9.98 13.58
C LEU A 20 11.22 -9.85 14.95
N ILE A 21 9.99 -10.34 15.13
CA ILE A 21 9.20 -10.15 16.36
C ILE A 21 9.96 -10.63 17.61
N VAL A 22 10.60 -11.79 17.53
CA VAL A 22 11.31 -12.37 18.68
C VAL A 22 12.61 -11.63 19.02
N ARG A 23 13.09 -10.78 18.11
CA ARG A 23 14.33 -10.00 18.27
C ARG A 23 14.08 -8.54 18.63
N LEU A 24 12.84 -8.08 18.50
CA LEU A 24 12.49 -6.69 18.81
C LEU A 24 12.66 -6.40 20.31
N PRO A 25 13.39 -5.34 20.68
CA PRO A 25 13.59 -4.95 22.06
C PRO A 25 12.27 -4.49 22.70
N ALA A 26 12.24 -4.49 24.04
CA ALA A 26 11.03 -4.16 24.80
C ALA A 26 10.49 -2.74 24.53
N TRP A 27 11.35 -1.80 24.14
CA TRP A 27 10.93 -0.44 23.81
C TRP A 27 10.11 -0.34 22.49
N ALA A 28 10.23 -1.31 21.58
CA ALA A 28 9.48 -1.35 20.34
C ALA A 28 8.00 -1.72 20.62
N SER A 29 7.22 -0.75 21.07
CA SER A 29 5.77 -0.90 21.29
C SER A 29 5.01 -0.79 19.95
N PRO A 30 3.78 -1.32 19.86
CA PRO A 30 2.94 -1.18 18.67
C PRO A 30 2.84 0.28 18.19
N ASP A 31 2.51 1.22 19.08
CA ASP A 31 2.36 2.64 18.73
C ASP A 31 3.67 3.27 18.21
N ARG A 32 4.81 2.85 18.73
CA ARG A 32 6.12 3.31 18.23
C ARG A 32 6.43 2.75 16.86
N LEU A 33 6.05 1.50 16.59
CA LEU A 33 6.20 0.88 15.28
C LEU A 33 5.32 1.57 14.24
N THR A 34 4.08 1.86 14.59
CA THR A 34 3.19 2.66 13.73
C THR A 34 3.78 4.05 13.44
N ALA A 35 4.33 4.73 14.45
CA ALA A 35 5.01 6.02 14.26
C ALA A 35 6.25 5.91 13.35
N ILE A 36 7.04 4.83 13.48
CA ILE A 36 8.17 4.52 12.59
C ILE A 36 7.66 4.29 11.16
N GLY A 37 6.54 3.60 10.99
CA GLY A 37 5.91 3.41 9.68
C GLY A 37 5.57 4.74 9.02
N ILE A 38 4.90 5.64 9.74
CA ILE A 38 4.57 6.97 9.21
C ILE A 38 5.83 7.80 8.92
N ALA A 39 6.85 7.74 9.77
CA ALA A 39 8.14 8.39 9.48
C ALA A 39 8.76 7.84 8.18
N GLY A 40 8.64 6.53 7.92
CA GLY A 40 9.03 5.92 6.65
C GLY A 40 8.27 6.49 5.45
N ALA A 41 6.96 6.70 5.57
CA ALA A 41 6.16 7.32 4.51
C ALA A 41 6.59 8.78 4.24
N VAL A 42 6.90 9.54 5.29
CA VAL A 42 7.45 10.91 5.16
C VAL A 42 8.81 10.88 4.46
N ILE A 43 9.71 9.97 4.84
CA ILE A 43 11.02 9.81 4.19
C ILE A 43 10.84 9.46 2.71
N THR A 44 9.88 8.60 2.36
CA THR A 44 9.55 8.26 0.97
C THR A 44 9.09 9.49 0.20
N PHE A 45 8.16 10.27 0.78
CA PHE A 45 7.70 11.53 0.20
C PHE A 45 8.86 12.47 -0.11
N VAL A 46 9.72 12.70 0.88
CA VAL A 46 10.90 13.59 0.73
C VAL A 46 11.85 13.06 -0.34
N GLY A 47 12.09 11.74 -0.37
CA GLY A 47 12.93 11.11 -1.38
C GLY A 47 12.40 11.31 -2.81
N TYR A 48 11.11 11.15 -3.03
CA TYR A 48 10.47 11.42 -4.32
C TYR A 48 10.50 12.90 -4.68
N PHE A 49 10.17 13.79 -3.74
CA PHE A 49 10.19 15.23 -3.96
C PHE A 49 11.60 15.74 -4.34
N LEU A 50 12.62 15.28 -3.64
CA LEU A 50 14.01 15.62 -3.94
C LEU A 50 14.55 14.92 -5.20
N GLY A 51 13.83 13.96 -5.75
CA GLY A 51 14.13 13.32 -7.03
C GLY A 51 14.29 14.31 -8.19
N ALA A 52 13.64 15.47 -8.11
CA ALA A 52 13.82 16.58 -9.06
C ALA A 52 15.23 17.19 -9.00
N ALA A 53 15.89 17.18 -7.85
CA ALA A 53 17.26 17.67 -7.70
C ALA A 53 18.30 16.61 -8.11
N SER A 54 18.06 15.34 -7.81
CA SER A 54 18.92 14.22 -8.21
C SER A 54 18.18 12.90 -8.16
N VAL A 55 18.34 12.07 -9.19
CA VAL A 55 17.80 10.70 -9.24
C VAL A 55 18.26 9.84 -8.07
N HIS A 56 19.41 10.12 -7.49
CA HIS A 56 19.94 9.36 -6.34
C HIS A 56 19.08 9.47 -5.07
N PHE A 57 18.20 10.46 -4.96
CA PHE A 57 17.22 10.53 -3.86
C PHE A 57 16.18 9.42 -3.90
N LEU A 58 16.09 8.63 -4.99
CA LEU A 58 15.32 7.41 -5.01
C LEU A 58 15.84 6.34 -4.03
N TRP A 59 17.13 6.37 -3.66
CA TRP A 59 17.62 5.53 -2.56
C TRP A 59 16.98 5.92 -1.22
N LEU A 60 16.76 7.21 -0.98
CA LEU A 60 16.04 7.69 0.20
C LEU A 60 14.57 7.26 0.17
N ALA A 61 13.93 7.35 -1.01
CA ALA A 61 12.55 6.85 -1.18
C ALA A 61 12.46 5.35 -0.90
N ASN A 62 13.39 4.55 -1.40
CA ASN A 62 13.45 3.11 -1.15
C ASN A 62 13.66 2.79 0.34
N LEU A 63 14.57 3.50 1.00
CA LEU A 63 14.77 3.37 2.45
C LEU A 63 13.48 3.68 3.21
N GLY A 64 12.78 4.76 2.83
CA GLY A 64 11.49 5.14 3.41
C GLY A 64 10.43 4.05 3.24
N LEU A 65 10.32 3.45 2.04
CA LEU A 65 9.39 2.34 1.77
C LEU A 65 9.68 1.11 2.65
N VAL A 66 10.96 0.78 2.86
CA VAL A 66 11.37 -0.32 3.75
C VAL A 66 11.03 -0.01 5.20
N ILE A 67 11.30 1.22 5.68
CA ILE A 67 10.97 1.65 7.05
C ILE A 67 9.44 1.66 7.24
N HIS A 68 8.69 2.12 6.24
CA HIS A 68 7.24 2.11 6.28
C HIS A 68 6.70 0.67 6.40
N TRP A 69 7.20 -0.25 5.54
CA TRP A 69 6.85 -1.66 5.63
C TRP A 69 7.17 -2.25 7.01
N PHE A 70 8.35 -1.95 7.54
CA PHE A 70 8.79 -2.45 8.85
C PHE A 70 7.84 -2.02 9.97
N GLY A 71 7.48 -0.73 10.03
CA GLY A 71 6.59 -0.20 11.06
C GLY A 71 5.19 -0.79 10.98
N ASP A 72 4.58 -0.71 9.80
CA ASP A 72 3.22 -1.12 9.47
C ASP A 72 2.99 -2.65 9.60
N SER A 73 3.93 -3.47 9.15
CA SER A 73 3.79 -4.93 9.23
C SER A 73 4.04 -5.50 10.63
N LEU A 74 4.80 -4.78 11.46
CA LEU A 74 5.21 -5.29 12.77
C LEU A 74 4.33 -4.82 13.93
N ASP A 75 3.64 -3.67 13.85
CA ASP A 75 2.90 -3.10 14.98
C ASP A 75 1.79 -4.03 15.50
N GLY A 76 0.88 -4.46 14.64
CA GLY A 76 -0.16 -5.42 14.98
C GLY A 76 0.39 -6.81 15.30
N SER A 77 1.51 -7.19 14.69
CA SER A 77 2.14 -8.48 14.92
C SER A 77 2.83 -8.55 16.29
N VAL A 78 3.47 -7.47 16.73
CA VAL A 78 4.06 -7.31 18.07
C VAL A 78 2.95 -7.24 19.13
N ALA A 79 1.84 -6.52 18.85
CA ALA A 79 0.71 -6.47 19.77
C ALA A 79 0.17 -7.87 20.08
N ARG A 80 -0.03 -8.70 19.04
CA ARG A 80 -0.46 -10.11 19.18
C ARG A 80 0.55 -10.97 19.92
N HIS A 81 1.81 -10.90 19.51
CA HIS A 81 2.87 -11.72 20.11
C HIS A 81 3.07 -11.44 21.61
N ARG A 82 2.97 -10.18 22.00
CA ARG A 82 3.12 -9.74 23.40
C ARG A 82 1.82 -9.78 24.21
N GLN A 83 0.70 -10.16 23.59
CA GLN A 83 -0.63 -10.20 24.23
C GLN A 83 -1.09 -8.83 24.79
N ILE A 84 -0.70 -7.74 24.13
CA ILE A 84 -1.07 -6.36 24.48
C ILE A 84 -1.99 -5.72 23.44
N GLU A 85 -2.81 -6.52 22.79
CA GLU A 85 -3.73 -6.06 21.75
C GLU A 85 -4.77 -5.07 22.29
N ARG A 86 -4.99 -4.00 21.53
CA ARG A 86 -6.07 -3.03 21.74
C ARG A 86 -6.95 -3.03 20.48
N PRO A 87 -7.84 -4.01 20.28
CA PRO A 87 -8.45 -4.29 18.98
C PRO A 87 -9.19 -3.09 18.36
N ARG A 88 -9.94 -2.32 19.17
CA ARG A 88 -10.68 -1.15 18.68
C ARG A 88 -9.74 0.01 18.34
N TYR A 89 -8.84 0.34 19.26
CA TYR A 89 -7.87 1.43 19.09
C TYR A 89 -6.88 1.10 17.96
N GLY A 90 -6.28 -0.10 17.98
CA GLY A 90 -5.31 -0.53 16.98
C GLY A 90 -5.92 -0.50 15.57
N PHE A 91 -7.10 -1.08 15.39
CA PHE A 91 -7.80 -1.04 14.11
C PHE A 91 -8.09 0.40 13.64
N PHE A 92 -8.56 1.27 14.53
CA PHE A 92 -8.85 2.66 14.19
C PHE A 92 -7.60 3.42 13.73
N ILE A 93 -6.50 3.30 14.48
CA ILE A 93 -5.24 3.96 14.15
C ILE A 93 -4.64 3.40 12.86
N ASP A 94 -4.56 2.08 12.72
CA ASP A 94 -4.03 1.38 11.55
C ASP A 94 -4.70 1.86 10.26
N GLN A 95 -6.03 1.79 10.18
CA GLN A 95 -6.75 2.18 8.98
C GLN A 95 -6.62 3.67 8.62
N ASN A 96 -6.57 4.57 9.61
CA ASN A 96 -6.42 6.00 9.33
C ASN A 96 -4.97 6.35 8.93
N LEU A 97 -3.99 5.74 9.55
CA LEU A 97 -2.59 5.98 9.23
C LEU A 97 -2.17 5.31 7.92
N ASP A 98 -2.79 4.20 7.53
CA ASP A 98 -2.67 3.62 6.19
C ASP A 98 -3.08 4.62 5.11
N VAL A 99 -4.22 5.31 5.30
CA VAL A 99 -4.67 6.36 4.36
C VAL A 99 -3.64 7.49 4.27
N LEU A 100 -3.13 7.96 5.41
CA LEU A 100 -2.11 9.00 5.45
C LEU A 100 -0.80 8.54 4.81
N GLY A 101 -0.33 7.34 5.12
CA GLY A 101 0.87 6.75 4.52
C GLY A 101 0.77 6.64 3.00
N ASN A 102 -0.37 6.14 2.51
CA ASN A 102 -0.63 6.04 1.08
C ASN A 102 -0.66 7.43 0.41
N LEU A 103 -1.27 8.43 1.07
CA LEU A 103 -1.29 9.81 0.58
C LEU A 103 0.12 10.41 0.50
N LEU A 104 0.95 10.18 1.50
CA LEU A 104 2.34 10.65 1.51
C LEU A 104 3.15 9.97 0.38
N ILE A 105 3.09 8.65 0.25
CA ILE A 105 3.83 7.90 -0.77
C ILE A 105 3.35 8.30 -2.17
N GLY A 106 2.04 8.27 -2.43
CA GLY A 106 1.46 8.62 -3.73
C GLY A 106 1.59 10.10 -4.07
N GLY A 107 1.45 10.99 -3.08
CA GLY A 107 1.67 12.42 -3.22
C GLY A 107 3.13 12.76 -3.53
N GLY A 108 4.08 12.10 -2.86
CA GLY A 108 5.50 12.22 -3.18
C GLY A 108 5.80 11.78 -4.62
N LEU A 109 5.23 10.64 -5.05
CA LEU A 109 5.37 10.16 -6.42
C LEU A 109 4.77 11.15 -7.44
N ALA A 110 3.60 11.74 -7.13
CA ALA A 110 2.96 12.75 -7.98
C ALA A 110 3.77 14.05 -8.12
N LEU A 111 4.58 14.38 -7.13
CA LEU A 111 5.48 15.55 -7.15
C LEU A 111 6.87 15.22 -7.70
N SER A 112 7.13 13.96 -8.02
CA SER A 112 8.40 13.52 -8.58
C SER A 112 8.47 13.83 -10.08
N PRO A 113 9.68 13.93 -10.67
CA PRO A 113 9.84 14.11 -12.12
C PRO A 113 9.62 12.81 -12.91
N PHE A 114 9.37 11.68 -12.25
CA PHE A 114 9.36 10.34 -12.87
C PHE A 114 7.99 9.89 -13.35
N VAL A 115 6.92 10.39 -12.70
CA VAL A 115 5.53 10.04 -12.98
C VAL A 115 4.70 11.33 -13.01
N ARG A 116 3.80 11.46 -13.97
CA ARG A 116 2.86 12.58 -14.03
C ARG A 116 1.92 12.56 -12.83
N ALA A 117 1.62 13.74 -12.31
CA ALA A 117 0.76 13.89 -11.14
C ALA A 117 -0.62 13.23 -11.35
N GLU A 118 -1.21 13.42 -12.54
CA GLU A 118 -2.52 12.82 -12.86
C GLU A 118 -2.49 11.29 -12.79
N THR A 119 -1.43 10.68 -13.34
CA THR A 119 -1.26 9.22 -13.35
C THR A 119 -1.06 8.68 -11.93
N ALA A 120 -0.21 9.35 -11.14
CA ALA A 120 0.03 8.97 -9.75
C ALA A 120 -1.23 9.09 -8.89
N PHE A 121 -1.99 10.19 -9.02
CA PHE A 121 -3.25 10.37 -8.29
C PHE A 121 -4.34 9.39 -8.75
N CYS A 122 -4.46 9.08 -10.03
CA CYS A 122 -5.39 8.05 -10.50
C CYS A 122 -5.09 6.69 -9.85
N SER A 123 -3.81 6.31 -9.75
CA SER A 123 -3.41 5.06 -9.09
C SER A 123 -3.71 5.10 -7.59
N LEU A 124 -3.39 6.20 -6.91
CA LEU A 124 -3.68 6.40 -5.50
C LEU A 124 -5.18 6.30 -5.20
N PHE A 125 -6.01 7.00 -5.97
CA PHE A 125 -7.47 6.95 -5.79
C PHE A 125 -8.03 5.54 -6.06
N GLY A 126 -7.57 4.87 -7.11
CA GLY A 126 -7.96 3.48 -7.39
C GLY A 126 -7.64 2.53 -6.24
N TYR A 127 -6.44 2.67 -5.65
CA TYR A 127 -6.04 1.91 -4.47
C TYR A 127 -6.92 2.22 -3.25
N GLN A 128 -7.21 3.50 -2.98
CA GLN A 128 -8.08 3.92 -1.88
C GLN A 128 -9.53 3.45 -2.06
N MET A 129 -10.04 3.41 -3.30
CA MET A 129 -11.37 2.83 -3.59
C MET A 129 -11.43 1.35 -3.19
N LEU A 130 -10.38 0.56 -3.45
CA LEU A 130 -10.29 -0.82 -3.02
C LEU A 130 -10.17 -0.96 -1.50
N ALA A 131 -9.44 -0.05 -0.83
CA ALA A 131 -9.37 -0.01 0.63
C ALA A 131 -10.75 0.26 1.26
N ILE A 132 -11.48 1.26 0.76
CA ILE A 132 -12.86 1.58 1.19
C ILE A 132 -13.78 0.39 0.93
N TYR A 133 -13.71 -0.24 -0.25
CA TYR A 133 -14.47 -1.44 -0.56
C TYR A 133 -14.22 -2.55 0.47
N SER A 134 -12.96 -2.77 0.85
CA SER A 134 -12.57 -3.79 1.83
C SER A 134 -13.17 -3.52 3.21
N LEU A 135 -13.13 -2.25 3.66
CA LEU A 135 -13.73 -1.82 4.92
C LEU A 135 -15.25 -1.98 4.91
N THR A 136 -15.90 -1.54 3.83
CA THR A 136 -17.36 -1.66 3.66
C THR A 136 -17.77 -3.13 3.71
N ARG A 137 -17.05 -3.98 3.01
CA ARG A 137 -17.31 -5.41 2.97
C ARG A 137 -17.15 -6.08 4.34
N MET A 138 -16.14 -5.66 5.11
CA MET A 138 -15.94 -6.15 6.48
C MET A 138 -17.16 -5.82 7.38
N VAL A 139 -17.75 -4.65 7.22
CA VAL A 139 -18.94 -4.25 7.99
C VAL A 139 -20.16 -5.06 7.56
N VAL A 140 -20.38 -5.26 6.26
CA VAL A 140 -21.55 -5.96 5.71
C VAL A 140 -21.49 -7.47 5.97
N ASP A 141 -20.39 -8.12 5.64
CA ASP A 141 -20.26 -9.58 5.75
C ASP A 141 -19.97 -10.06 7.17
N LYS A 142 -19.68 -9.16 8.13
CA LYS A 142 -19.20 -9.48 9.49
C LYS A 142 -18.04 -10.49 9.52
N SER A 143 -17.40 -10.69 8.39
CA SER A 143 -16.31 -11.64 8.19
C SER A 143 -15.12 -10.97 7.48
N PHE A 144 -13.93 -11.14 8.05
CA PHE A 144 -12.70 -10.60 7.51
C PHE A 144 -12.16 -11.53 6.40
N ARG A 145 -12.68 -11.43 5.18
CA ARG A 145 -12.07 -12.05 4.01
C ARG A 145 -11.61 -10.96 3.04
N VAL A 146 -10.43 -10.41 3.32
CA VAL A 146 -9.77 -9.48 2.40
C VAL A 146 -8.86 -10.27 1.47
N THR A 147 -9.42 -10.80 0.40
CA THR A 147 -8.61 -11.25 -0.73
C THR A 147 -9.03 -10.42 -1.93
N ILE A 148 -8.42 -9.27 -2.10
CA ILE A 148 -8.55 -8.46 -3.29
C ILE A 148 -7.34 -8.78 -4.16
N LEU A 149 -7.52 -9.54 -5.23
CA LEU A 149 -6.55 -9.78 -6.32
C LEU A 149 -5.12 -10.15 -5.89
N GLN A 150 -4.89 -10.65 -4.67
CA GLN A 150 -3.57 -11.00 -4.13
C GLN A 150 -2.53 -9.84 -4.10
N LEU A 151 -2.96 -8.61 -4.41
CA LEU A 151 -2.12 -7.41 -4.32
C LEU A 151 -2.38 -6.70 -2.99
N GLY A 152 -1.51 -6.93 -2.02
CA GLY A 152 -1.51 -6.25 -0.74
C GLY A 152 -0.60 -5.02 -0.72
N PRO A 153 -0.55 -4.30 0.42
CA PRO A 153 0.35 -3.16 0.58
C PRO A 153 1.82 -3.50 0.35
N THR A 154 2.25 -4.70 0.71
CA THR A 154 3.64 -5.17 0.55
C THR A 154 4.01 -5.33 -0.91
N GLU A 155 3.11 -5.87 -1.74
CA GLU A 155 3.30 -6.00 -3.18
C GLU A 155 3.43 -4.64 -3.86
N ILE A 156 2.61 -3.67 -3.48
CA ILE A 156 2.68 -2.30 -4.03
C ILE A 156 4.01 -1.64 -3.65
N ARG A 157 4.45 -1.77 -2.40
CA ARG A 157 5.76 -1.24 -1.97
C ARG A 157 6.91 -1.89 -2.74
N ALA A 158 6.86 -3.21 -2.95
CA ALA A 158 7.86 -3.94 -3.73
C ALA A 158 7.90 -3.49 -5.19
N LEU A 159 6.74 -3.25 -5.82
CA LEU A 159 6.66 -2.70 -7.18
C LEU A 159 7.25 -1.29 -7.26
N LEU A 160 6.98 -0.42 -6.27
CA LEU A 160 7.57 0.91 -6.21
C LEU A 160 9.09 0.86 -6.04
N ILE A 161 9.61 -0.01 -5.17
CA ILE A 161 11.06 -0.22 -5.01
C ILE A 161 11.66 -0.71 -6.33
N LEU A 162 11.06 -1.69 -6.98
CA LEU A 162 11.51 -2.19 -8.27
C LEU A 162 11.54 -1.08 -9.33
N MET A 163 10.46 -0.30 -9.44
CA MET A 163 10.39 0.85 -10.35
C MET A 163 11.52 1.85 -10.07
N ASN A 164 11.77 2.19 -8.81
CA ASN A 164 12.84 3.10 -8.41
C ASN A 164 14.22 2.56 -8.80
N LEU A 165 14.46 1.25 -8.60
CA LEU A 165 15.72 0.60 -9.00
C LEU A 165 15.90 0.59 -10.52
N LEU A 166 14.83 0.37 -11.28
CA LEU A 166 14.86 0.45 -12.74
C LEU A 166 15.16 1.88 -13.22
N ILE A 167 14.59 2.91 -12.57
CA ILE A 167 14.91 4.32 -12.85
C ILE A 167 16.40 4.61 -12.57
N LEU A 168 16.91 4.12 -11.44
CA LEU A 168 18.33 4.30 -11.08
C LEU A 168 19.26 3.61 -12.07
N ALA A 169 18.89 2.45 -12.61
CA ALA A 169 19.70 1.66 -13.54
C ALA A 169 19.62 2.15 -14.99
N PHE A 170 18.42 2.50 -15.47
CA PHE A 170 18.14 2.74 -16.89
C PHE A 170 17.63 4.17 -17.17
N GLY A 171 17.37 4.96 -16.12
CA GLY A 171 16.71 6.25 -16.24
C GLY A 171 15.21 6.15 -16.53
N ALA A 172 14.60 7.32 -16.64
CA ALA A 172 13.21 7.48 -17.06
C ALA A 172 13.14 8.37 -18.32
N PRO A 173 13.47 7.84 -19.51
CA PRO A 173 13.42 8.61 -20.74
C PRO A 173 12.01 9.15 -20.97
N VAL A 174 11.95 10.40 -21.41
CA VAL A 174 10.73 11.14 -21.67
C VAL A 174 10.38 11.00 -23.14
N TRP A 175 9.15 10.61 -23.45
CA TRP A 175 8.58 10.62 -24.79
C TRP A 175 7.49 11.69 -24.90
N THR A 176 7.34 12.26 -26.07
CA THR A 176 6.27 13.24 -26.35
C THR A 176 5.43 12.74 -27.52
N ILE A 177 4.15 12.50 -27.28
CA ILE A 177 3.17 12.14 -28.32
C ILE A 177 2.01 13.13 -28.24
N ALA A 178 1.67 13.75 -29.36
CA ALA A 178 0.59 14.74 -29.45
C ALA A 178 0.67 15.88 -28.41
N GLY A 179 1.89 16.31 -28.07
CA GLY A 179 2.12 17.38 -27.09
C GLY A 179 2.06 16.96 -25.62
N VAL A 180 1.82 15.67 -25.35
CA VAL A 180 1.83 15.10 -24.00
C VAL A 180 3.14 14.39 -23.75
N THR A 181 3.83 14.77 -22.67
CA THR A 181 5.07 14.11 -22.23
C THR A 181 4.75 13.01 -21.24
N PHE A 182 5.37 11.85 -21.38
CA PHE A 182 5.25 10.72 -20.48
C PHE A 182 6.52 9.88 -20.44
N THR A 183 6.66 9.08 -19.40
CA THR A 183 7.74 8.12 -19.20
C THR A 183 7.18 6.68 -19.24
N TRP A 184 8.05 5.68 -19.25
CA TRP A 184 7.60 4.29 -19.07
C TRP A 184 6.97 4.08 -17.67
N CYS A 185 7.36 4.89 -16.67
CA CYS A 185 6.77 4.85 -15.34
C CYS A 185 5.29 5.27 -15.37
N ASP A 186 4.94 6.27 -16.20
CA ASP A 186 3.54 6.65 -16.41
C ASP A 186 2.71 5.51 -16.96
N VAL A 187 3.27 4.75 -17.89
CA VAL A 187 2.58 3.58 -18.44
C VAL A 187 2.40 2.52 -17.37
N ALA A 188 3.44 2.21 -16.60
CA ALA A 188 3.38 1.20 -15.54
C ALA A 188 2.38 1.58 -14.44
N VAL A 189 2.44 2.82 -13.94
CA VAL A 189 1.52 3.32 -12.90
C VAL A 189 0.10 3.48 -13.45
N GLY A 190 -0.05 3.88 -14.71
CA GLY A 190 -1.34 3.96 -15.40
C GLY A 190 -2.02 2.59 -15.56
N LEU A 191 -1.25 1.56 -15.89
CA LEU A 191 -1.76 0.17 -15.93
C LEU A 191 -2.20 -0.30 -14.54
N LEU A 192 -1.47 0.05 -13.48
CA LEU A 192 -1.90 -0.23 -12.10
C LEU A 192 -3.19 0.52 -11.76
N ALA A 193 -3.30 1.79 -12.11
CA ALA A 193 -4.52 2.58 -11.89
C ALA A 193 -5.74 1.95 -12.59
N LEU A 194 -5.57 1.56 -13.85
CA LEU A 194 -6.62 0.86 -14.60
C LEU A 194 -6.97 -0.48 -13.96
N GLY A 195 -5.97 -1.25 -13.53
CA GLY A 195 -6.15 -2.51 -12.83
C GLY A 195 -6.95 -2.35 -11.52
N PHE A 196 -6.64 -1.33 -10.72
CA PHE A 196 -7.39 -1.03 -9.49
C PHE A 196 -8.84 -0.64 -9.79
N LEU A 197 -9.07 0.20 -10.79
CA LEU A 197 -10.42 0.59 -11.19
C LEU A 197 -11.24 -0.60 -11.70
N CYS A 198 -10.68 -1.40 -12.60
CA CYS A 198 -11.35 -2.60 -13.12
C CYS A 198 -11.66 -3.60 -11.99
N ALA A 199 -10.71 -3.81 -11.08
CA ALA A 199 -10.90 -4.67 -9.92
C ALA A 199 -12.02 -4.16 -9.01
N PHE A 200 -12.03 -2.86 -8.70
CA PHE A 200 -13.07 -2.24 -7.89
C PHE A 200 -14.47 -2.43 -8.52
N LEU A 201 -14.61 -2.07 -9.80
CA LEU A 201 -15.90 -2.21 -10.50
C LEU A 201 -16.38 -3.66 -10.55
N TYR A 202 -15.48 -4.60 -10.86
CA TYR A 202 -15.79 -6.02 -10.87
C TYR A 202 -16.25 -6.53 -9.50
N LEU A 203 -15.50 -6.20 -8.44
CA LEU A 203 -15.79 -6.66 -7.08
C LEU A 203 -17.10 -6.05 -6.55
N VAL A 204 -17.37 -4.77 -6.83
CA VAL A 204 -18.64 -4.13 -6.47
C VAL A 204 -19.79 -4.81 -7.18
N ALA A 205 -19.70 -5.02 -8.51
CA ALA A 205 -20.78 -5.62 -9.28
C ALA A 205 -21.12 -7.05 -8.82
N ILE A 206 -20.10 -7.90 -8.63
CA ILE A 206 -20.33 -9.29 -8.23
C ILE A 206 -20.87 -9.41 -6.80
N ASN A 207 -20.39 -8.57 -5.86
CA ASN A 207 -20.85 -8.64 -4.48
C ASN A 207 -22.20 -7.94 -4.28
N ALA A 208 -22.51 -6.88 -5.02
CA ALA A 208 -23.84 -6.28 -5.01
C ALA A 208 -24.91 -7.27 -5.50
N LYS A 209 -24.62 -8.03 -6.55
CA LYS A 209 -25.51 -9.11 -7.02
C LYS A 209 -25.70 -10.18 -5.95
N ARG A 210 -24.61 -10.68 -5.36
CA ARG A 210 -24.65 -11.71 -4.31
C ARG A 210 -25.50 -11.27 -3.11
N LEU A 211 -25.25 -10.06 -2.60
CA LEU A 211 -25.97 -9.53 -1.42
C LEU A 211 -27.47 -9.33 -1.71
N ARG A 212 -27.81 -8.84 -2.91
CA ARG A 212 -29.21 -8.74 -3.32
C ARG A 212 -29.88 -10.12 -3.34
N ASP A 213 -29.22 -11.14 -3.95
CA ASP A 213 -29.76 -12.48 -4.04
C ASP A 213 -29.87 -13.15 -2.65
N GLU A 214 -29.03 -12.77 -1.67
CA GLU A 214 -29.11 -13.21 -0.27
C GLU A 214 -30.26 -12.55 0.48
N ASP A 215 -30.50 -11.25 0.28
CA ASP A 215 -31.57 -10.49 0.94
C ASP A 215 -32.99 -10.85 0.40
N GLU A 216 -33.07 -11.25 -0.87
CA GLU A 216 -34.34 -11.65 -1.51
C GLU A 216 -34.75 -13.09 -1.20
N LYS A 217 -33.90 -13.91 -0.55
CA LYS A 217 -34.28 -15.27 -0.12
C LYS A 217 -35.27 -15.20 1.03
N PRO A 218 -36.46 -15.84 0.91
CA PRO A 218 -37.40 -15.92 2.02
C PRO A 218 -36.73 -16.59 3.24
N ARG A 219 -36.94 -16.00 4.42
CA ARG A 219 -36.45 -16.51 5.72
C ARG A 219 -37.24 -17.75 6.14
#